data_f551e1244750cc773d712a1aa4535657
#
_entry.id   f551e1244750cc773d712a1aa4535657
#
_cell.length_a   1.000
_cell.length_b   1.000
_cell.length_c   1.000
_cell.angle_alpha   90.00
_cell.angle_beta   90.00
_cell.angle_gamma   90.00
#
_symmetry.space_group_name_H-M   'P 1'
#
loop_
_entity.id
_entity.type
_entity.pdbx_description
1 polymer ?
#
loop_
_entity_poly.entity_id
_entity_poly.type
_entity_poly.pdbx_seq_one_letter_code
_entity_poly.pdbx_strand_id
1 'polypeptide(L)'
;RIGDVAKSADGSITLKVVGQKLNYGGVKPELRDTDVWSPKSVHFHPNGKKYYINSLEGCRTMVYDARTNKKLAVIHHKFTPANAYLWAKESGFFPFTHYTNKKNLNTFWGRPVESTFSHRGRYLWIPYYRRSYDINAQDPSAISVIDTRTDSIIKVFETGPLPKMVATTHSGKYLAVTHWGDNTVGILDISSPNPDDWHYVKCVVVDYQLKLNLSMTTKVDRDCNSGYLLRGTVFTPDDHYMLIACMGGGGGIAVIDMRKMQYVGRLTGVSNAR
;
A
#
# COMPACT_ATOMS: atom_id res chain seq x y z
N ARG A 1 -1.90 8.39 27.54
CA ARG A 1 -2.79 7.42 28.21
C ARG A 1 -4.23 7.62 27.75
N ILE A 2 -5.11 6.62 27.91
CA ILE A 2 -6.55 6.85 27.65
C ILE A 2 -7.04 7.94 28.58
N GLY A 3 -7.75 8.93 28.04
CA GLY A 3 -8.23 10.11 28.75
C GLY A 3 -7.32 11.33 28.63
N ASP A 4 -6.07 11.17 28.20
CA ASP A 4 -5.18 12.32 27.99
C ASP A 4 -5.77 13.27 26.96
N VAL A 5 -5.62 14.58 27.24
CA VAL A 5 -6.19 15.66 26.42
C VAL A 5 -5.08 16.64 26.05
N ALA A 6 -5.04 17.01 24.78
CA ALA A 6 -4.24 18.10 24.25
C ALA A 6 -5.14 19.13 23.58
N LYS A 7 -4.79 20.42 23.71
CA LYS A 7 -5.52 21.53 23.10
C LYS A 7 -4.58 22.36 22.23
N SER A 8 -5.11 22.92 21.13
CA SER A 8 -4.40 23.95 20.37
C SER A 8 -4.21 25.22 21.23
N ALA A 9 -3.23 26.05 20.87
CA ALA A 9 -2.92 27.28 21.62
C ALA A 9 -4.12 28.24 21.71
N ASP A 10 -4.94 28.29 20.67
CA ASP A 10 -6.17 29.10 20.61
C ASP A 10 -7.40 28.40 21.20
N GLY A 11 -7.27 27.14 21.65
CA GLY A 11 -8.36 26.36 22.24
C GLY A 11 -9.41 25.86 21.25
N SER A 12 -9.26 26.14 19.96
CA SER A 12 -10.25 25.77 18.91
C SER A 12 -10.29 24.26 18.63
N ILE A 13 -9.17 23.56 18.87
CA ILE A 13 -9.05 22.11 18.65
C ILE A 13 -8.72 21.42 19.99
N THR A 14 -9.48 20.37 20.28
CA THR A 14 -9.21 19.49 21.42
C THR A 14 -9.05 18.07 20.94
N LEU A 15 -7.93 17.43 21.26
CA LEU A 15 -7.67 16.02 21.01
C LEU A 15 -7.73 15.26 22.34
N LYS A 16 -8.45 14.16 22.36
CA LYS A 16 -8.54 13.25 23.51
C LYS A 16 -8.20 11.83 23.09
N VAL A 17 -7.31 11.16 23.84
CA VAL A 17 -7.03 9.74 23.63
C VAL A 17 -8.21 8.92 24.12
N VAL A 18 -8.99 8.35 23.23
CA VAL A 18 -10.21 7.59 23.55
C VAL A 18 -10.01 6.07 23.54
N GLY A 19 -8.89 5.58 22.98
CA GLY A 19 -8.59 4.16 22.93
C GLY A 19 -7.13 3.90 22.57
N GLN A 20 -6.65 2.72 22.89
CA GLN A 20 -5.31 2.24 22.54
C GLN A 20 -5.37 0.75 22.21
N LYS A 21 -4.54 0.31 21.26
CA LYS A 21 -4.29 -1.11 20.94
C LYS A 21 -2.79 -1.33 20.98
N LEU A 22 -2.33 -2.20 21.87
CA LEU A 22 -0.91 -2.36 22.19
C LEU A 22 -0.52 -3.83 22.17
N ASN A 23 0.70 -4.12 21.72
CA ASN A 23 1.24 -5.49 21.67
C ASN A 23 2.64 -5.55 22.28
N TYR A 24 2.75 -5.29 23.57
CA TYR A 24 4.00 -5.52 24.32
C TYR A 24 3.71 -6.03 25.73
N GLY A 25 4.74 -6.55 26.41
CA GLY A 25 4.61 -7.07 27.77
C GLY A 25 4.22 -6.01 28.77
N GLY A 26 3.46 -6.39 29.82
CA GLY A 26 3.00 -5.47 30.88
C GLY A 26 1.82 -4.57 30.53
N VAL A 27 1.27 -4.71 29.33
CA VAL A 27 0.05 -3.99 28.93
C VAL A 27 -1.16 -4.59 29.62
N LYS A 28 -2.07 -3.74 30.10
CA LYS A 28 -3.37 -4.17 30.64
C LYS A 28 -4.13 -5.02 29.64
N PRO A 29 -4.75 -6.14 30.06
CA PRO A 29 -5.42 -7.09 29.15
C PRO A 29 -6.41 -6.44 28.19
N GLU A 30 -7.19 -5.45 28.66
CA GLU A 30 -8.21 -4.75 27.86
C GLU A 30 -7.62 -3.89 26.73
N LEU A 31 -6.35 -3.52 26.84
CA LEU A 31 -5.63 -2.75 25.80
C LEU A 31 -4.80 -3.66 24.88
N ARG A 32 -4.58 -4.91 25.31
CA ARG A 32 -3.70 -5.82 24.61
C ARG A 32 -4.36 -6.36 23.35
N ASP A 33 -3.64 -6.23 22.24
CA ASP A 33 -4.00 -6.85 20.97
C ASP A 33 -2.76 -7.42 20.29
N THR A 34 -2.60 -8.73 20.37
CA THR A 34 -1.43 -9.45 19.86
C THR A 34 -1.36 -9.48 18.33
N ASP A 35 -2.45 -9.12 17.63
CA ASP A 35 -2.45 -9.02 16.18
C ASP A 35 -1.83 -7.70 15.68
N VAL A 36 -1.78 -6.69 16.54
CA VAL A 36 -1.14 -5.40 16.23
C VAL A 36 0.37 -5.55 16.39
N TRP A 37 1.06 -5.94 15.32
CA TRP A 37 2.51 -6.09 15.32
C TRP A 37 3.14 -5.21 14.23
N SER A 38 3.91 -4.19 14.65
CA SER A 38 4.44 -3.15 13.76
C SER A 38 3.34 -2.50 12.92
N PRO A 39 2.38 -1.78 13.54
CA PRO A 39 1.29 -1.13 12.81
C PRO A 39 1.87 -0.08 11.86
N LYS A 40 1.47 -0.12 10.60
CA LYS A 40 2.01 0.71 9.53
C LYS A 40 1.07 1.84 9.14
N SER A 41 -0.22 1.54 9.02
CA SER A 41 -1.25 2.49 8.63
C SER A 41 -2.59 2.18 9.26
N VAL A 42 -3.43 3.21 9.35
CA VAL A 42 -4.83 3.12 9.81
C VAL A 42 -5.70 3.83 8.79
N HIS A 43 -6.74 3.16 8.33
CA HIS A 43 -7.68 3.72 7.36
C HIS A 43 -9.11 3.54 7.82
N PHE A 44 -9.83 4.64 7.97
CA PHE A 44 -11.26 4.62 8.26
C PHE A 44 -12.05 4.35 6.97
N HIS A 45 -12.99 3.42 7.05
CA HIS A 45 -13.93 3.20 5.97
C HIS A 45 -14.74 4.49 5.72
N PRO A 46 -15.02 4.88 4.46
CA PRO A 46 -15.72 6.13 4.14
C PRO A 46 -17.09 6.32 4.82
N ASN A 47 -17.77 5.22 5.20
CA ASN A 47 -19.04 5.29 5.93
C ASN A 47 -18.88 5.50 7.46
N GLY A 48 -17.64 5.60 7.97
CA GLY A 48 -17.35 5.83 9.37
C GLY A 48 -17.63 4.66 10.33
N LYS A 49 -18.05 3.48 9.85
CA LYS A 49 -18.44 2.37 10.72
C LYS A 49 -17.30 1.45 11.13
N LYS A 50 -16.26 1.34 10.30
CA LYS A 50 -15.10 0.48 10.52
C LYS A 50 -13.81 1.25 10.32
N TYR A 51 -12.72 0.73 10.89
CA TYR A 51 -11.36 1.11 10.50
C TYR A 51 -10.47 -0.13 10.39
N TYR A 52 -9.44 -0.01 9.57
CA TYR A 52 -8.50 -1.07 9.23
C TYR A 52 -7.11 -0.68 9.69
N ILE A 53 -6.40 -1.60 10.37
CA ILE A 53 -5.01 -1.40 10.78
C ILE A 53 -4.14 -2.44 10.07
N ASN A 54 -3.19 -1.96 9.26
CA ASN A 54 -2.20 -2.81 8.63
C ASN A 54 -1.05 -3.12 9.60
N SER A 55 -0.88 -4.38 9.92
CA SER A 55 0.19 -4.91 10.78
C SER A 55 1.31 -5.46 9.90
N LEU A 56 2.36 -4.65 9.68
CA LEU A 56 3.43 -4.94 8.72
C LEU A 56 4.11 -6.27 9.03
N GLU A 57 4.70 -6.40 10.23
CA GLU A 57 5.41 -7.61 10.62
C GLU A 57 4.46 -8.75 11.01
N GLY A 58 3.22 -8.41 11.35
CA GLY A 58 2.16 -9.40 11.62
C GLY A 58 1.60 -10.04 10.36
N CYS A 59 1.89 -9.52 9.18
CA CYS A 59 1.35 -10.00 7.90
C CYS A 59 -0.18 -10.12 7.92
N ARG A 60 -0.86 -9.14 8.51
CA ARG A 60 -2.32 -9.15 8.66
C ARG A 60 -2.90 -7.74 8.71
N THR A 61 -4.18 -7.63 8.44
CA THR A 61 -4.96 -6.39 8.63
C THR A 61 -6.08 -6.69 9.62
N MET A 62 -6.14 -5.91 10.69
CA MET A 62 -7.22 -6.00 11.67
C MET A 62 -8.33 -5.03 11.29
N VAL A 63 -9.57 -5.47 11.49
CA VAL A 63 -10.77 -4.69 11.27
C VAL A 63 -11.44 -4.41 12.60
N TYR A 64 -11.74 -3.15 12.88
CA TYR A 64 -12.41 -2.74 14.11
C TYR A 64 -13.69 -1.96 13.82
N ASP A 65 -14.65 -2.11 14.70
CA ASP A 65 -15.81 -1.21 14.77
C ASP A 65 -15.37 0.17 15.24
N ALA A 66 -15.69 1.21 14.47
CA ALA A 66 -15.18 2.56 14.75
C ALA A 66 -15.82 3.21 15.99
N ARG A 67 -17.00 2.76 16.40
CA ARG A 67 -17.69 3.32 17.57
C ARG A 67 -17.26 2.63 18.87
N THR A 68 -17.13 1.30 18.84
CA THR A 68 -16.90 0.49 20.05
C THR A 68 -15.44 0.08 20.23
N ASN A 69 -14.59 0.25 19.21
CA ASN A 69 -13.22 -0.25 19.13
C ASN A 69 -13.11 -1.78 19.31
N LYS A 70 -14.20 -2.52 19.12
CA LYS A 70 -14.18 -3.97 19.12
C LYS A 70 -13.58 -4.50 17.81
N LYS A 71 -12.71 -5.50 17.92
CA LYS A 71 -12.19 -6.20 16.75
C LYS A 71 -13.30 -7.03 16.10
N LEU A 72 -13.49 -6.83 14.81
CA LEU A 72 -14.50 -7.50 14.00
C LEU A 72 -13.90 -8.69 13.23
N ALA A 73 -12.69 -8.50 12.67
CA ALA A 73 -12.03 -9.50 11.86
C ALA A 73 -10.51 -9.34 11.88
N VAL A 74 -9.81 -10.42 11.49
CA VAL A 74 -8.39 -10.41 11.17
C VAL A 74 -8.22 -11.02 9.78
N ILE A 75 -7.66 -10.25 8.86
CA ILE A 75 -7.40 -10.66 7.49
C ILE A 75 -5.93 -11.07 7.41
N HIS A 76 -5.68 -12.34 7.19
CA HIS A 76 -4.33 -12.87 7.05
C HIS A 76 -3.85 -12.75 5.62
N HIS A 77 -2.69 -12.13 5.42
CA HIS A 77 -2.05 -11.98 4.11
C HIS A 77 -1.08 -13.15 3.86
N LYS A 78 -1.60 -14.37 3.94
CA LYS A 78 -0.85 -15.59 3.70
C LYS A 78 -1.37 -16.24 2.42
N PHE A 79 -0.48 -16.43 1.45
CA PHE A 79 -0.81 -17.06 0.18
C PHE A 79 -0.12 -18.41 0.05
N THR A 80 -0.86 -19.37 -0.48
CA THR A 80 -0.44 -20.75 -0.75
C THR A 80 -0.94 -21.15 -2.14
N PRO A 81 -0.54 -22.28 -2.69
CA PRO A 81 -1.10 -22.78 -3.96
C PRO A 81 -2.63 -22.90 -3.97
N ALA A 82 -3.26 -23.15 -2.82
CA ALA A 82 -4.71 -23.20 -2.67
C ALA A 82 -5.40 -21.86 -2.95
N ASN A 83 -4.67 -20.73 -2.90
CA ASN A 83 -5.18 -19.40 -3.17
C ASN A 83 -4.96 -18.96 -4.63
N ALA A 84 -4.57 -19.86 -5.54
CA ALA A 84 -4.29 -19.50 -6.94
C ALA A 84 -5.47 -18.82 -7.64
N TYR A 85 -6.70 -19.13 -7.25
CA TYR A 85 -7.92 -18.52 -7.81
C TYR A 85 -8.08 -17.02 -7.51
N LEU A 86 -7.37 -16.51 -6.50
CA LEU A 86 -7.40 -15.09 -6.15
C LEU A 86 -6.55 -14.24 -7.09
N TRP A 87 -5.56 -14.86 -7.76
CA TRP A 87 -4.63 -14.11 -8.59
C TRP A 87 -5.28 -13.68 -9.90
N ALA A 88 -5.14 -12.39 -10.21
CA ALA A 88 -5.52 -11.87 -11.51
C ALA A 88 -4.68 -12.54 -12.61
N LYS A 89 -5.25 -12.69 -13.79
CA LYS A 89 -4.49 -13.14 -14.95
C LYS A 89 -3.37 -12.17 -15.22
N GLU A 90 -2.20 -12.68 -15.57
CA GLU A 90 -1.08 -11.86 -16.00
C GLU A 90 -1.51 -11.01 -17.19
N SER A 91 -1.27 -9.72 -17.11
CA SER A 91 -1.70 -8.82 -18.19
C SER A 91 -0.79 -8.92 -19.42
N GLY A 92 0.42 -9.45 -19.29
CA GLY A 92 1.45 -9.41 -20.32
C GLY A 92 1.89 -8.00 -20.72
N PHE A 93 1.23 -6.98 -20.17
CA PHE A 93 1.41 -5.58 -20.54
C PHE A 93 2.76 -5.02 -20.07
N PHE A 94 3.24 -5.41 -18.91
CA PHE A 94 4.60 -5.17 -18.44
C PHE A 94 5.07 -6.40 -17.65
N PRO A 95 5.91 -7.23 -18.28
CA PRO A 95 6.46 -8.38 -17.60
C PRO A 95 7.44 -7.89 -16.54
N PHE A 96 7.15 -8.18 -15.29
CA PHE A 96 8.12 -8.01 -14.23
C PHE A 96 9.14 -9.15 -14.29
N THR A 97 10.41 -8.80 -14.09
CA THR A 97 11.47 -9.81 -14.00
C THR A 97 11.71 -10.14 -12.53
N HIS A 98 11.53 -11.41 -12.18
CA HIS A 98 11.90 -11.90 -10.86
C HIS A 98 13.39 -12.23 -10.80
N TYR A 99 14.05 -11.76 -9.76
CA TYR A 99 15.49 -12.04 -9.49
C TYR A 99 15.65 -13.28 -8.62
N THR A 100 14.60 -13.71 -7.91
CA THR A 100 14.63 -14.93 -7.12
C THR A 100 14.38 -16.15 -8.01
N ASN A 101 15.15 -17.20 -7.80
CA ASN A 101 14.88 -18.49 -8.43
C ASN A 101 13.87 -19.28 -7.58
N LYS A 102 12.66 -18.76 -7.40
CA LYS A 102 11.63 -19.39 -6.58
C LYS A 102 10.61 -20.13 -7.43
N LYS A 103 10.46 -21.44 -7.15
CA LYS A 103 9.56 -22.32 -7.89
C LYS A 103 8.08 -21.95 -7.74
N ASN A 104 7.67 -21.44 -6.58
CA ASN A 104 6.29 -21.02 -6.27
C ASN A 104 6.28 -19.56 -5.82
N LEU A 105 6.32 -18.64 -6.77
CA LEU A 105 6.39 -17.19 -6.50
C LEU A 105 5.21 -16.70 -5.67
N ASN A 106 4.03 -17.26 -5.88
CA ASN A 106 2.79 -16.84 -5.20
C ASN A 106 2.53 -17.54 -3.86
N THR A 107 3.57 -18.19 -3.29
CA THR A 107 3.51 -18.77 -1.93
C THR A 107 4.35 -17.95 -0.98
N PHE A 108 3.71 -17.05 -0.23
CA PHE A 108 4.40 -16.11 0.66
C PHE A 108 3.48 -15.51 1.72
N TRP A 109 4.08 -14.81 2.67
CA TRP A 109 3.40 -13.89 3.59
C TRP A 109 3.57 -12.47 3.06
N GLY A 110 2.46 -11.76 2.82
CA GLY A 110 2.45 -10.37 2.40
C GLY A 110 2.58 -9.45 3.61
N ARG A 111 3.43 -8.43 3.50
CA ARG A 111 3.63 -7.40 4.54
C ARG A 111 2.84 -6.15 4.18
N PRO A 112 1.64 -5.95 4.75
CA PRO A 112 0.75 -4.84 4.36
C PRO A 112 1.34 -3.50 4.77
N VAL A 113 1.24 -2.51 3.90
CA VAL A 113 1.75 -1.15 4.15
C VAL A 113 0.61 -0.14 4.20
N GLU A 114 0.40 0.65 3.18
CA GLU A 114 -0.66 1.65 3.09
C GLU A 114 -1.94 1.04 2.50
N SER A 115 -3.00 1.84 2.41
CA SER A 115 -4.25 1.38 1.80
C SER A 115 -5.00 2.53 1.14
N THR A 116 -5.87 2.20 0.20
CA THR A 116 -6.88 3.13 -0.32
C THR A 116 -8.19 2.40 -0.57
N PHE A 117 -9.30 3.15 -0.56
CA PHE A 117 -10.60 2.62 -0.91
C PHE A 117 -10.95 2.96 -2.36
N SER A 118 -11.73 2.07 -2.99
CA SER A 118 -12.37 2.33 -4.27
C SER A 118 -13.86 1.98 -4.22
N HIS A 119 -14.61 2.35 -5.28
CA HIS A 119 -16.02 2.02 -5.43
C HIS A 119 -16.84 2.42 -4.19
N ARG A 120 -16.66 3.68 -3.75
CA ARG A 120 -17.36 4.24 -2.57
C ARG A 120 -17.14 3.45 -1.28
N GLY A 121 -15.93 2.89 -1.11
CA GLY A 121 -15.56 2.10 0.05
C GLY A 121 -15.79 0.59 -0.09
N ARG A 122 -16.42 0.13 -1.20
CA ARG A 122 -16.69 -1.30 -1.40
C ARG A 122 -15.43 -2.15 -1.35
N TYR A 123 -14.32 -1.65 -1.87
CA TYR A 123 -13.06 -2.37 -1.94
C TYR A 123 -11.94 -1.59 -1.27
N LEU A 124 -11.14 -2.30 -0.49
CA LEU A 124 -9.91 -1.82 0.13
C LEU A 124 -8.71 -2.48 -0.55
N TRP A 125 -7.79 -1.67 -1.03
CA TRP A 125 -6.57 -2.08 -1.70
C TRP A 125 -5.39 -1.99 -0.76
N ILE A 126 -4.61 -3.09 -0.62
CA ILE A 126 -3.48 -3.16 0.31
C ILE A 126 -2.26 -3.72 -0.41
N PRO A 127 -1.25 -2.89 -0.71
CA PRO A 127 0.02 -3.34 -1.26
C PRO A 127 0.88 -3.99 -0.18
N TYR A 128 1.71 -4.93 -0.57
CA TYR A 128 2.66 -5.62 0.30
C TYR A 128 4.07 -5.10 0.07
N TYR A 129 4.71 -4.60 1.11
CA TYR A 129 6.09 -4.10 1.08
C TYR A 129 7.03 -5.05 0.34
N ARG A 130 6.92 -6.35 0.60
CA ARG A 130 7.61 -7.43 -0.11
C ARG A 130 6.95 -8.76 0.14
N ARG A 131 7.30 -9.73 -0.66
CA ARG A 131 7.04 -11.14 -0.41
C ARG A 131 8.00 -11.64 0.67
N SER A 132 7.59 -12.51 1.56
CA SER A 132 8.39 -12.92 2.73
C SER A 132 9.74 -13.55 2.40
N TYR A 133 9.86 -14.18 1.25
CA TYR A 133 11.12 -14.81 0.80
C TYR A 133 12.09 -13.84 0.12
N ASP A 134 11.63 -12.67 -0.30
CA ASP A 134 12.45 -11.67 -0.98
C ASP A 134 13.05 -10.72 0.05
N ILE A 135 14.20 -11.10 0.62
CA ILE A 135 14.86 -10.34 1.69
C ILE A 135 15.35 -8.97 1.25
N ASN A 136 15.67 -8.82 -0.03
CA ASN A 136 16.18 -7.58 -0.60
C ASN A 136 15.09 -6.68 -1.17
N ALA A 137 13.82 -7.12 -1.18
CA ALA A 137 12.69 -6.39 -1.74
C ALA A 137 12.97 -5.87 -3.18
N GLN A 138 13.64 -6.68 -4.00
CA GLN A 138 13.97 -6.34 -5.38
C GLN A 138 13.08 -7.02 -6.42
N ASP A 139 12.36 -8.08 -6.03
CA ASP A 139 11.41 -8.76 -6.88
C ASP A 139 10.06 -8.06 -6.90
N PRO A 140 9.26 -8.29 -7.94
CA PRO A 140 7.85 -7.95 -7.94
C PRO A 140 7.16 -8.45 -6.68
N SER A 141 6.30 -7.61 -6.10
CA SER A 141 5.48 -7.93 -4.94
C SER A 141 4.02 -8.17 -5.35
N ALA A 142 3.08 -7.76 -4.52
CA ALA A 142 1.66 -7.90 -4.82
C ALA A 142 0.81 -6.84 -4.12
N ILE A 143 -0.42 -6.67 -4.61
CA ILE A 143 -1.47 -5.90 -3.98
C ILE A 143 -2.73 -6.75 -3.87
N SER A 144 -3.35 -6.79 -2.69
CA SER A 144 -4.64 -7.46 -2.50
C SER A 144 -5.81 -6.50 -2.54
N VAL A 145 -6.95 -7.03 -2.94
CA VAL A 145 -8.26 -6.37 -2.90
C VAL A 145 -9.12 -7.08 -1.87
N ILE A 146 -9.65 -6.32 -0.93
CA ILE A 146 -10.54 -6.80 0.11
C ILE A 146 -11.95 -6.27 -0.17
N ASP A 147 -12.94 -7.15 -0.20
CA ASP A 147 -14.34 -6.77 -0.13
C ASP A 147 -14.68 -6.36 1.30
N THR A 148 -14.95 -5.09 1.53
CA THR A 148 -15.22 -4.55 2.87
C THR A 148 -16.55 -4.99 3.47
N ARG A 149 -17.42 -5.63 2.70
CA ARG A 149 -18.67 -6.21 3.23
C ARG A 149 -18.43 -7.54 3.93
N THR A 150 -17.47 -8.32 3.45
CA THR A 150 -17.11 -9.63 3.99
C THR A 150 -15.78 -9.63 4.73
N ASP A 151 -14.99 -8.54 4.61
CA ASP A 151 -13.63 -8.38 5.11
C ASP A 151 -12.71 -9.55 4.65
N SER A 152 -12.88 -9.95 3.38
CA SER A 152 -12.16 -11.07 2.76
C SER A 152 -11.39 -10.62 1.53
N ILE A 153 -10.20 -11.19 1.32
CA ILE A 153 -9.43 -10.99 0.09
C ILE A 153 -10.17 -11.67 -1.05
N ILE A 154 -10.48 -10.90 -2.09
CA ILE A 154 -11.21 -11.39 -3.28
C ILE A 154 -10.34 -11.44 -4.54
N LYS A 155 -9.23 -10.68 -4.57
CA LYS A 155 -8.32 -10.60 -5.71
C LYS A 155 -6.92 -10.20 -5.29
N VAL A 156 -5.94 -10.64 -6.06
CA VAL A 156 -4.52 -10.25 -5.89
C VAL A 156 -3.93 -9.95 -7.25
N PHE A 157 -3.20 -8.84 -7.36
CA PHE A 157 -2.44 -8.46 -8.54
C PHE A 157 -0.95 -8.45 -8.21
N GLU A 158 -0.11 -8.84 -9.15
CA GLU A 158 1.32 -8.59 -9.05
C GLU A 158 1.59 -7.09 -9.18
N THR A 159 2.61 -6.60 -8.48
CA THR A 159 3.08 -5.20 -8.55
C THR A 159 4.57 -5.17 -8.86
N GLY A 160 5.12 -4.00 -9.18
CA GLY A 160 6.56 -3.80 -9.15
C GLY A 160 7.15 -4.02 -7.76
N PRO A 161 8.48 -3.91 -7.61
CA PRO A 161 9.17 -4.17 -6.35
C PRO A 161 8.88 -3.07 -5.32
N LEU A 162 8.70 -3.49 -4.08
CA LEU A 162 8.53 -2.61 -2.93
C LEU A 162 7.39 -1.59 -3.14
N PRO A 163 6.16 -2.03 -3.43
CA PRO A 163 5.02 -1.11 -3.51
C PRO A 163 4.83 -0.43 -2.16
N LYS A 164 4.64 0.88 -2.17
CA LYS A 164 4.58 1.68 -0.94
C LYS A 164 3.25 2.38 -0.76
N MET A 165 2.83 3.10 -1.76
CA MET A 165 1.60 3.88 -1.72
C MET A 165 0.64 3.43 -2.81
N VAL A 166 -0.62 3.67 -2.55
CA VAL A 166 -1.71 3.38 -3.46
C VAL A 166 -2.73 4.51 -3.39
N ALA A 167 -3.22 4.95 -4.52
CA ALA A 167 -4.23 6.01 -4.61
C ALA A 167 -5.20 5.75 -5.76
N THR A 168 -6.45 6.16 -5.59
CA THR A 168 -7.48 6.12 -6.64
C THR A 168 -7.71 7.51 -7.19
N THR A 169 -8.01 7.60 -8.48
CA THR A 169 -8.52 8.83 -9.09
C THR A 169 -9.86 9.23 -8.47
N HIS A 170 -10.19 10.52 -8.51
CA HIS A 170 -11.49 11.04 -8.02
C HIS A 170 -12.66 10.48 -8.82
N SER A 171 -12.47 10.26 -10.13
CA SER A 171 -13.43 9.58 -11.00
C SER A 171 -13.67 8.11 -10.64
N GLY A 172 -12.77 7.50 -9.87
CA GLY A 172 -12.79 6.07 -9.56
C GLY A 172 -12.38 5.17 -10.73
N LYS A 173 -11.88 5.75 -11.83
CA LYS A 173 -11.50 4.99 -13.02
C LYS A 173 -10.17 4.25 -12.85
N TYR A 174 -9.18 4.88 -12.25
CA TYR A 174 -7.84 4.33 -12.13
C TYR A 174 -7.40 4.19 -10.68
N LEU A 175 -6.56 3.20 -10.46
CA LEU A 175 -5.79 3.02 -9.23
C LEU A 175 -4.31 3.02 -9.61
N ALA A 176 -3.52 3.83 -8.90
CA ALA A 176 -2.08 3.89 -9.05
C ALA A 176 -1.39 3.23 -7.85
N VAL A 177 -0.34 2.45 -8.13
CA VAL A 177 0.54 1.83 -7.14
C VAL A 177 1.95 2.33 -7.38
N THR A 178 2.53 3.04 -6.41
CA THR A 178 3.92 3.51 -6.52
C THR A 178 4.88 2.43 -6.02
N HIS A 179 5.92 2.17 -6.79
CA HIS A 179 6.95 1.21 -6.44
C HIS A 179 8.21 1.96 -5.98
N TRP A 180 8.43 1.92 -4.68
CA TRP A 180 9.62 2.49 -4.05
C TRP A 180 10.90 1.84 -4.57
N GLY A 181 10.82 0.56 -4.94
CA GLY A 181 11.97 -0.26 -5.24
C GLY A 181 12.63 -0.03 -6.59
N ASP A 182 11.94 0.58 -7.56
CA ASP A 182 12.44 0.69 -8.93
C ASP A 182 12.06 1.97 -9.69
N ASN A 183 11.48 2.97 -9.01
CA ASN A 183 11.01 4.23 -9.60
C ASN A 183 9.90 4.04 -10.65
N THR A 184 9.03 3.06 -10.47
CA THR A 184 7.89 2.87 -11.38
C THR A 184 6.55 3.07 -10.69
N VAL A 185 5.52 3.26 -11.49
CA VAL A 185 4.12 3.36 -11.05
C VAL A 185 3.26 2.47 -11.92
N GLY A 186 2.62 1.50 -11.30
CA GLY A 186 1.60 0.68 -11.97
C GLY A 186 0.25 1.40 -11.96
N ILE A 187 -0.43 1.47 -13.10
CA ILE A 187 -1.76 2.05 -13.24
C ILE A 187 -2.73 0.95 -13.66
N LEU A 188 -3.75 0.69 -12.81
CA LEU A 188 -4.83 -0.25 -13.10
C LEU A 188 -6.08 0.52 -13.54
N ASP A 189 -6.77 0.03 -14.56
CA ASP A 189 -8.15 0.39 -14.83
C ASP A 189 -9.06 -0.42 -13.90
N ILE A 190 -9.79 0.29 -13.06
CA ILE A 190 -10.74 -0.28 -12.10
C ILE A 190 -12.16 0.24 -12.33
N SER A 191 -12.46 0.76 -13.51
CA SER A 191 -13.75 1.39 -13.84
C SER A 191 -14.92 0.39 -13.89
N SER A 192 -14.65 -0.88 -14.18
CA SER A 192 -15.68 -1.92 -14.16
C SER A 192 -16.20 -2.18 -12.73
N PRO A 193 -17.50 -2.41 -12.56
CA PRO A 193 -18.05 -2.89 -11.29
C PRO A 193 -17.65 -4.34 -10.96
N ASN A 194 -17.16 -5.09 -11.96
CA ASN A 194 -16.69 -6.47 -11.79
C ASN A 194 -15.17 -6.51 -11.58
N PRO A 195 -14.68 -7.00 -10.43
CA PRO A 195 -13.25 -7.12 -10.17
C PRO A 195 -12.46 -8.01 -11.15
N ASP A 196 -13.15 -8.88 -11.88
CA ASP A 196 -12.49 -9.76 -12.86
C ASP A 196 -12.06 -9.03 -14.15
N ASP A 197 -12.62 -7.85 -14.39
CA ASP A 197 -12.29 -7.01 -15.55
C ASP A 197 -11.12 -6.05 -15.25
N TRP A 198 -10.73 -5.90 -13.98
CA TRP A 198 -9.68 -4.97 -13.60
C TRP A 198 -8.32 -5.47 -14.08
N HIS A 199 -7.56 -4.56 -14.63
CA HIS A 199 -6.27 -4.90 -15.23
C HIS A 199 -5.32 -3.70 -15.25
N TYR A 200 -4.04 -3.98 -15.33
CA TYR A 200 -3.05 -2.93 -15.58
C TYR A 200 -3.19 -2.39 -17.00
N VAL A 201 -3.12 -1.07 -17.13
CA VAL A 201 -3.11 -0.36 -18.42
C VAL A 201 -1.78 0.30 -18.71
N LYS A 202 -0.96 0.53 -17.68
CA LYS A 202 0.36 1.14 -17.84
C LYS A 202 1.28 0.85 -16.67
N CYS A 203 2.58 0.73 -16.95
CA CYS A 203 3.66 0.96 -16.01
C CYS A 203 4.42 2.21 -16.45
N VAL A 204 4.37 3.26 -15.63
CA VAL A 204 5.08 4.51 -15.90
C VAL A 204 6.42 4.47 -15.19
N VAL A 205 7.50 4.72 -15.94
CA VAL A 205 8.84 4.90 -15.38
C VAL A 205 9.01 6.37 -15.01
N VAL A 206 9.35 6.63 -13.75
CA VAL A 206 9.67 7.97 -13.25
C VAL A 206 11.14 8.23 -13.49
N ASP A 207 11.45 8.94 -14.56
CA ASP A 207 12.78 9.29 -15.04
C ASP A 207 13.59 8.05 -15.51
N TYR A 208 13.97 7.15 -14.62
CA TYR A 208 14.67 5.91 -14.96
C TYR A 208 14.18 4.74 -14.10
N GLN A 209 14.20 3.54 -14.67
CA GLN A 209 13.91 2.33 -13.91
C GLN A 209 15.16 1.83 -13.20
N LEU A 210 15.11 1.76 -11.87
CA LEU A 210 16.19 1.20 -11.07
C LEU A 210 16.17 -0.33 -11.09
N LYS A 211 17.34 -0.93 -11.40
CA LYS A 211 17.54 -2.38 -11.33
C LYS A 211 18.77 -2.65 -10.49
N LEU A 212 18.60 -3.35 -9.37
CA LEU A 212 19.73 -3.65 -8.47
C LEU A 212 20.52 -4.88 -8.92
N ASN A 213 19.83 -5.91 -9.46
CA ASN A 213 20.45 -7.17 -9.92
C ASN A 213 21.32 -7.84 -8.86
N LEU A 214 20.89 -7.80 -7.60
CA LEU A 214 21.65 -8.35 -6.48
C LEU A 214 21.35 -9.85 -6.27
N SER A 215 22.32 -10.58 -5.73
CA SER A 215 22.06 -11.95 -5.28
C SER A 215 21.09 -11.95 -4.10
N MET A 216 20.40 -13.07 -3.88
CA MET A 216 19.46 -13.25 -2.76
C MET A 216 20.09 -13.07 -1.39
N THR A 217 21.40 -13.33 -1.27
CA THR A 217 22.15 -13.25 -0.01
C THR A 217 22.76 -11.88 0.25
N THR A 218 22.83 -11.02 -0.75
CA THR A 218 23.37 -9.66 -0.61
C THR A 218 22.39 -8.81 0.18
N LYS A 219 22.78 -8.34 1.36
CA LYS A 219 21.99 -7.37 2.11
C LYS A 219 22.05 -6.01 1.43
N VAL A 220 20.91 -5.34 1.36
CA VAL A 220 20.78 -3.99 0.78
C VAL A 220 19.94 -3.10 1.68
N ASP A 221 20.41 -1.88 1.88
CA ASP A 221 19.65 -0.82 2.52
C ASP A 221 18.72 -0.17 1.48
N ARG A 222 17.44 -0.53 1.51
CA ARG A 222 16.47 -0.01 0.56
C ARG A 222 16.11 1.46 0.79
N ASP A 223 16.40 2.02 1.95
CA ASP A 223 16.24 3.45 2.19
C ASP A 223 17.34 4.27 1.50
N CYS A 224 18.51 3.67 1.26
CA CYS A 224 19.60 4.29 0.51
C CYS A 224 19.65 3.87 -0.97
N ASN A 225 19.13 2.69 -1.31
CA ASN A 225 19.30 2.06 -2.62
C ASN A 225 18.00 1.86 -3.40
N SER A 226 17.05 2.81 -3.30
CA SER A 226 15.77 2.76 -4.01
C SER A 226 15.48 4.02 -4.86
N GLY A 227 16.52 4.70 -5.35
CA GLY A 227 16.37 5.82 -6.27
C GLY A 227 15.61 6.99 -5.68
N TYR A 228 14.48 7.36 -6.28
CA TYR A 228 13.66 8.49 -5.81
C TYR A 228 12.82 8.19 -4.58
N LEU A 229 12.72 6.93 -4.15
CA LEU A 229 11.94 6.56 -2.98
C LEU A 229 10.49 7.08 -3.09
N LEU A 230 9.79 6.70 -4.15
CA LEU A 230 8.42 7.15 -4.46
C LEU A 230 7.47 6.87 -3.30
N ARG A 231 6.72 7.89 -2.84
CA ARG A 231 5.90 7.79 -1.65
C ARG A 231 4.51 8.42 -1.82
N GLY A 232 4.19 9.45 -1.02
CA GLY A 232 2.88 10.08 -1.02
C GLY A 232 2.38 10.39 -2.42
N THR A 233 1.15 10.00 -2.73
CA THR A 233 0.60 10.07 -4.07
C THR A 233 -0.79 10.68 -4.00
N VAL A 234 -1.02 11.71 -4.80
CA VAL A 234 -2.32 12.38 -4.93
C VAL A 234 -2.61 12.69 -6.39
N PHE A 235 -3.88 12.78 -6.73
CA PHE A 235 -4.34 13.27 -8.03
C PHE A 235 -4.82 14.72 -7.93
N THR A 236 -4.67 15.48 -9.01
CA THR A 236 -5.35 16.77 -9.12
C THR A 236 -6.86 16.57 -9.14
N PRO A 237 -7.67 17.58 -8.73
CA PRO A 237 -9.13 17.42 -8.64
C PRO A 237 -9.81 17.00 -9.95
N ASP A 238 -9.20 17.29 -11.09
CA ASP A 238 -9.65 16.92 -12.43
C ASP A 238 -9.06 15.58 -12.94
N ASP A 239 -8.31 14.86 -12.09
CA ASP A 239 -7.57 13.63 -12.41
C ASP A 239 -6.56 13.78 -13.58
N HIS A 240 -6.20 15.01 -13.97
CA HIS A 240 -5.28 15.23 -15.08
C HIS A 240 -3.85 14.87 -14.71
N TYR A 241 -3.41 15.24 -13.51
CA TYR A 241 -2.07 14.93 -13.04
C TYR A 241 -2.07 14.08 -11.79
N MET A 242 -1.08 13.19 -11.72
CA MET A 242 -0.71 12.50 -10.50
C MET A 242 0.60 13.09 -9.99
N LEU A 243 0.62 13.47 -8.72
CA LEU A 243 1.76 14.05 -8.02
C LEU A 243 2.29 13.02 -7.04
N ILE A 244 3.60 12.76 -7.08
CA ILE A 244 4.24 11.74 -6.27
C ILE A 244 5.41 12.34 -5.51
N ALA A 245 5.37 12.26 -4.19
CA ALA A 245 6.45 12.69 -3.33
C ALA A 245 7.69 11.80 -3.50
N CYS A 246 8.86 12.41 -3.70
CA CYS A 246 10.16 11.76 -3.81
C CYS A 246 10.96 12.03 -2.53
N MET A 247 11.19 11.00 -1.71
CA MET A 247 12.03 11.14 -0.50
C MET A 247 13.52 11.11 -0.82
N GLY A 248 13.92 10.36 -1.84
CA GLY A 248 15.30 10.18 -2.28
C GLY A 248 15.63 10.96 -3.55
N GLY A 249 16.84 10.78 -4.07
CA GLY A 249 17.27 11.35 -5.35
C GLY A 249 17.21 12.87 -5.42
N GLY A 250 17.45 13.56 -4.29
CA GLY A 250 17.36 15.03 -4.20
C GLY A 250 15.94 15.54 -3.91
N GLY A 251 15.01 14.67 -3.58
CA GLY A 251 13.62 15.06 -3.22
C GLY A 251 12.77 15.48 -4.41
N GLY A 252 11.77 16.33 -4.15
CA GLY A 252 10.87 16.88 -5.16
C GLY A 252 9.55 16.13 -5.28
N ILE A 253 8.78 16.52 -6.28
CA ILE A 253 7.48 15.94 -6.59
C ILE A 253 7.48 15.53 -8.06
N ALA A 254 7.43 14.24 -8.33
CA ALA A 254 7.28 13.71 -9.68
C ALA A 254 5.86 13.96 -10.18
N VAL A 255 5.74 14.32 -11.44
CA VAL A 255 4.47 14.64 -12.11
C VAL A 255 4.24 13.65 -13.24
N ILE A 256 3.08 13.00 -13.24
CA ILE A 256 2.61 12.14 -14.32
C ILE A 256 1.36 12.75 -14.94
N ASP A 257 1.38 12.95 -16.26
CA ASP A 257 0.19 13.29 -17.05
C ASP A 257 -0.66 12.03 -17.22
N MET A 258 -1.82 12.00 -16.60
CA MET A 258 -2.71 10.83 -16.61
C MET A 258 -3.46 10.64 -17.92
N ARG A 259 -3.60 11.67 -18.75
CA ARG A 259 -4.21 11.57 -20.09
C ARG A 259 -3.27 10.85 -21.06
N LYS A 260 -1.97 11.08 -20.89
CA LYS A 260 -0.91 10.44 -21.69
C LYS A 260 -0.32 9.20 -21.00
N MET A 261 -0.57 9.04 -19.69
CA MET A 261 0.07 8.05 -18.81
C MET A 261 1.60 8.09 -18.94
N GLN A 262 2.17 9.30 -18.80
CA GLN A 262 3.59 9.56 -18.99
C GLN A 262 4.14 10.46 -17.88
N TYR A 263 5.35 10.17 -17.44
CA TYR A 263 6.14 11.07 -16.60
C TYR A 263 6.49 12.32 -17.40
N VAL A 264 6.24 13.50 -16.83
CA VAL A 264 6.46 14.80 -17.51
C VAL A 264 7.56 15.63 -16.84
N GLY A 265 7.96 15.30 -15.65
CA GLY A 265 9.04 15.98 -14.96
C GLY A 265 8.89 15.93 -13.44
N ARG A 266 9.83 16.57 -12.76
CA ARG A 266 9.88 16.64 -11.29
C ARG A 266 10.01 18.09 -10.84
N LEU A 267 9.10 18.54 -9.97
CA LEU A 267 9.22 19.81 -9.27
C LEU A 267 10.31 19.68 -8.21
N THR A 268 11.31 20.54 -8.27
CA THR A 268 12.47 20.58 -7.37
C THR A 268 12.30 21.62 -6.27
N GLY A 269 13.26 21.69 -5.33
CA GLY A 269 13.22 22.68 -4.24
C GLY A 269 12.45 22.20 -2.99
N VAL A 270 11.86 21.01 -3.01
CA VAL A 270 11.24 20.35 -1.86
C VAL A 270 12.08 19.13 -1.48
N SER A 271 12.74 19.17 -0.33
CA SER A 271 13.53 18.05 0.18
C SER A 271 12.66 17.10 1.01
N ASN A 272 12.95 15.80 0.94
CA ASN A 272 12.33 14.77 1.77
C ASN A 272 10.78 14.81 1.76
N ALA A 273 10.18 15.02 0.58
CA ALA A 273 8.73 14.99 0.41
C ALA A 273 8.17 13.61 0.78
N ARG A 274 7.02 13.59 1.50
CA ARG A 274 6.39 12.36 2.00
C ARG A 274 4.92 12.25 1.63
#